data_a3498fe4339b7f6d0ac935495d62f980
#
_entry.id   a3498fe4339b7f6d0ac935495d62f980
#
_cell.length_a   1.000
_cell.length_b   1.000
_cell.length_c   1.000
_cell.angle_alpha   90.00
_cell.angle_beta   90.00
_cell.angle_gamma   90.00
#
_symmetry.space_group_name_H-M   'P 1'
#
loop_
_entity.id
_entity.type
_entity.pdbx_description
1 polymer ?
#
loop_
_entity_poly.entity_id
_entity_poly.type
_entity_poly.pdbx_seq_one_letter_code
_entity_poly.pdbx_strand_id
1 'polypeptide(L)'
;MVLKILVIGDIGNIIHTISKYTKAKIHIINFFKDGAGTYTYEKDVETFSNYKISDHVKKVNEIADDYDVCLTMGTGERIAYLADLNYSTLYVGRDIDAPRFIKNSKEEWFNEPLHQLNFLERKFYKKTFENAVAHLAYTWVFEHLKKYTKNGIKMDMVPVNPEIFQPDLEALKQKKEKFTFFSPQRMGRPKGTDLIWKALPLCKSDFEIIQVEWYDVSTNEELEIKKELIKTKPPQVKLVPMIKREDMARYYNYADAVLGNMRIGTYALVELEGINCKKPVLQYTNKKMKIFAGEKELHI
;
A
#
# COMPACT_ATOMS: atom_id res chain seq x y z
N MET A 1 -24.04 -13.13 -18.31
CA MET A 1 -22.59 -13.35 -18.52
C MET A 1 -21.88 -12.91 -17.26
N VAL A 2 -20.92 -13.67 -16.74
CA VAL A 2 -20.13 -13.29 -15.56
C VAL A 2 -18.86 -12.62 -16.06
N LEU A 3 -18.60 -11.39 -15.62
CA LEU A 3 -17.40 -10.63 -15.99
C LEU A 3 -16.14 -11.37 -15.55
N LYS A 4 -15.19 -11.54 -16.45
CA LYS A 4 -13.87 -12.14 -16.19
C LYS A 4 -12.80 -11.05 -16.24
N ILE A 5 -12.04 -10.92 -15.17
CA ILE A 5 -11.01 -9.87 -15.01
C ILE A 5 -9.65 -10.53 -14.82
N LEU A 6 -8.70 -10.20 -15.69
CA LEU A 6 -7.29 -10.49 -15.48
C LEU A 6 -6.65 -9.33 -14.70
N VAL A 7 -5.95 -9.64 -13.61
CA VAL A 7 -5.25 -8.66 -12.79
C VAL A 7 -3.75 -8.95 -12.82
N ILE A 8 -2.95 -7.96 -13.23
CA ILE A 8 -1.50 -8.06 -13.28
C ILE A 8 -0.91 -7.18 -12.17
N GLY A 9 -0.47 -7.83 -11.10
CA GLY A 9 -0.02 -7.18 -9.87
C GLY A 9 -1.18 -6.86 -8.93
N ASP A 10 -0.97 -7.06 -7.65
CA ASP A 10 -1.92 -6.69 -6.58
C ASP A 10 -1.13 -6.21 -5.35
N ILE A 11 -1.10 -4.90 -5.14
CA ILE A 11 -0.38 -4.29 -4.03
C ILE A 11 -1.28 -4.24 -2.80
N GLY A 12 -0.79 -4.78 -1.69
CA GLY A 12 -1.51 -4.76 -0.42
C GLY A 12 -2.74 -5.68 -0.37
N ASN A 13 -2.85 -6.68 -1.26
CA ASN A 13 -3.98 -7.61 -1.37
C ASN A 13 -5.34 -6.91 -1.61
N ILE A 14 -5.31 -5.78 -2.28
CA ILE A 14 -6.51 -4.96 -2.51
C ILE A 14 -7.49 -5.71 -3.41
N ILE A 15 -7.02 -6.17 -4.58
CA ILE A 15 -7.88 -6.85 -5.54
C ILE A 15 -8.24 -8.25 -5.07
N HIS A 16 -7.33 -8.94 -4.40
CA HIS A 16 -7.63 -10.22 -3.75
C HIS A 16 -8.74 -10.08 -2.71
N THR A 17 -8.74 -9.00 -1.90
CA THR A 17 -9.83 -8.71 -0.98
C THR A 17 -11.14 -8.46 -1.74
N ILE A 18 -11.13 -7.65 -2.80
CA ILE A 18 -12.31 -7.37 -3.63
C ILE A 18 -12.86 -8.67 -4.26
N SER A 19 -11.98 -9.59 -4.71
CA SER A 19 -12.39 -10.81 -5.37
C SER A 19 -13.29 -11.70 -4.51
N LYS A 20 -13.14 -11.65 -3.19
CA LYS A 20 -13.97 -12.42 -2.25
C LYS A 20 -15.41 -11.90 -2.14
N TYR A 21 -15.65 -10.64 -2.53
CA TYR A 21 -16.95 -9.97 -2.34
C TYR A 21 -17.62 -9.56 -3.65
N THR A 22 -17.08 -9.94 -4.79
CA THR A 22 -17.65 -9.66 -6.11
C THR A 22 -18.17 -10.94 -6.79
N LYS A 23 -19.13 -10.76 -7.73
CA LYS A 23 -19.57 -11.85 -8.60
C LYS A 23 -18.67 -12.03 -9.83
N ALA A 24 -17.76 -11.10 -10.09
CA ALA A 24 -16.80 -11.21 -11.18
C ALA A 24 -15.81 -12.36 -10.91
N LYS A 25 -15.39 -13.04 -11.97
CA LYS A 25 -14.29 -14.01 -11.90
C LYS A 25 -12.98 -13.25 -12.06
N ILE A 26 -12.22 -13.14 -10.99
CA ILE A 26 -10.95 -12.41 -10.97
C ILE A 26 -9.80 -13.41 -10.91
N HIS A 27 -8.91 -13.33 -11.91
CA HIS A 27 -7.64 -14.06 -11.92
C HIS A 27 -6.50 -13.07 -11.67
N ILE A 28 -5.75 -13.29 -10.61
CA ILE A 28 -4.64 -12.42 -10.21
C ILE A 28 -3.33 -13.14 -10.50
N ILE A 29 -2.44 -12.50 -11.28
CA ILE A 29 -1.04 -12.89 -11.39
C ILE A 29 -0.20 -11.81 -10.72
N ASN A 30 0.40 -12.15 -9.59
CA ASN A 30 1.22 -11.20 -8.83
C ASN A 30 2.71 -11.37 -9.06
N PHE A 31 3.49 -10.38 -8.65
CA PHE A 31 4.93 -10.41 -8.76
C PHE A 31 5.56 -11.30 -7.70
N PHE A 32 6.74 -11.84 -8.03
CA PHE A 32 7.50 -12.65 -7.10
C PHE A 32 7.84 -11.88 -5.81
N LYS A 33 7.96 -12.60 -4.70
CA LYS A 33 7.83 -12.21 -3.29
C LYS A 33 8.66 -11.05 -2.73
N ASP A 34 9.59 -10.45 -3.44
CA ASP A 34 10.58 -9.56 -2.82
C ASP A 34 10.30 -8.06 -2.97
N GLY A 35 9.09 -7.68 -3.37
CA GLY A 35 8.68 -6.29 -3.48
C GLY A 35 7.98 -5.77 -2.23
N ALA A 36 8.32 -4.55 -1.81
CA ALA A 36 7.58 -3.84 -0.79
C ALA A 36 6.08 -3.80 -1.12
N GLY A 37 5.25 -4.26 -0.19
CA GLY A 37 3.79 -4.29 -0.35
C GLY A 37 3.21 -5.58 -0.95
N THR A 38 4.03 -6.54 -1.35
CA THR A 38 3.55 -7.89 -1.68
C THR A 38 3.51 -8.72 -0.41
N TYR A 39 2.33 -8.84 0.15
CA TYR A 39 2.09 -9.77 1.26
C TYR A 39 2.05 -11.19 0.72
N THR A 40 2.40 -12.18 1.56
CA THR A 40 2.15 -13.58 1.25
C THR A 40 0.65 -13.79 1.11
N TYR A 41 0.24 -14.16 -0.09
CA TYR A 41 -1.15 -14.55 -0.35
C TYR A 41 -1.45 -15.92 0.26
N GLU A 42 -2.72 -16.13 0.58
CA GLU A 42 -3.30 -17.46 0.62
C GLU A 42 -2.97 -18.18 -0.70
N LYS A 43 -2.96 -19.50 -0.70
CA LYS A 43 -2.46 -20.38 -1.78
C LYS A 43 -3.06 -20.15 -3.18
N ASP A 44 -4.08 -19.30 -3.30
CA ASP A 44 -4.94 -19.16 -4.47
C ASP A 44 -4.51 -18.09 -5.47
N VAL A 45 -3.40 -17.38 -5.23
CA VAL A 45 -2.93 -16.34 -6.14
C VAL A 45 -1.72 -16.84 -6.92
N GLU A 46 -1.84 -16.83 -8.25
CA GLU A 46 -0.73 -17.15 -9.14
C GLU A 46 0.37 -16.08 -9.03
N THR A 47 1.63 -16.48 -9.09
CA THR A 47 2.78 -15.57 -9.10
C THR A 47 3.66 -15.83 -10.31
N PHE A 48 4.26 -14.77 -10.86
CA PHE A 48 5.30 -14.92 -11.86
C PHE A 48 6.50 -15.68 -11.27
N SER A 49 7.07 -16.60 -12.05
CA SER A 49 8.14 -17.49 -11.60
C SER A 49 9.52 -16.84 -11.56
N ASN A 50 9.69 -15.69 -12.19
CA ASN A 50 10.98 -15.00 -12.32
C ASN A 50 10.78 -13.47 -12.48
N TYR A 51 11.88 -12.73 -12.75
CA TYR A 51 11.86 -11.28 -12.96
C TYR A 51 11.96 -10.83 -14.43
N LYS A 52 11.95 -11.77 -15.40
CA LYS A 52 12.06 -11.41 -16.80
C LYS A 52 10.73 -10.93 -17.36
N ILE A 53 10.70 -9.69 -17.78
CA ILE A 53 9.50 -9.09 -18.36
C ILE A 53 9.02 -9.82 -19.61
N SER A 54 9.92 -10.30 -20.46
CA SER A 54 9.56 -11.10 -21.65
C SER A 54 8.75 -12.36 -21.28
N ASP A 55 9.11 -13.03 -20.20
CA ASP A 55 8.41 -14.22 -19.74
C ASP A 55 7.03 -13.87 -19.17
N HIS A 56 6.93 -12.71 -18.47
CA HIS A 56 5.66 -12.19 -17.98
C HIS A 56 4.72 -11.84 -19.14
N VAL A 57 5.22 -11.13 -20.16
CA VAL A 57 4.47 -10.77 -21.36
C VAL A 57 3.97 -12.03 -22.08
N LYS A 58 4.85 -13.03 -22.28
CA LYS A 58 4.47 -14.31 -22.89
C LYS A 58 3.35 -14.99 -22.11
N LYS A 59 3.51 -15.13 -20.79
CA LYS A 59 2.51 -15.74 -19.89
C LYS A 59 1.16 -15.04 -19.98
N VAL A 60 1.16 -13.71 -19.97
CA VAL A 60 -0.06 -12.91 -20.04
C VAL A 60 -0.74 -13.08 -21.40
N ASN A 61 0.00 -13.06 -22.52
CA ASN A 61 -0.55 -13.28 -23.85
C ASN A 61 -1.17 -14.68 -24.04
N GLU A 62 -0.65 -15.70 -23.35
CA GLU A 62 -1.20 -17.06 -23.42
C GLU A 62 -2.61 -17.18 -22.84
N ILE A 63 -3.02 -16.24 -21.98
CA ILE A 63 -4.29 -16.32 -21.25
C ILE A 63 -5.22 -15.11 -21.46
N ALA A 64 -4.73 -14.01 -22.00
CA ALA A 64 -5.47 -12.73 -22.02
C ALA A 64 -6.83 -12.82 -22.74
N ASP A 65 -6.93 -13.62 -23.80
CA ASP A 65 -8.16 -13.79 -24.59
C ASP A 65 -9.31 -14.44 -23.79
N ASP A 66 -9.01 -15.06 -22.67
CA ASP A 66 -10.02 -15.65 -21.78
C ASP A 66 -10.74 -14.63 -20.89
N TYR A 67 -10.31 -13.34 -20.90
CA TYR A 67 -10.78 -12.30 -20.01
C TYR A 67 -11.40 -11.11 -20.75
N ASP A 68 -12.43 -10.53 -20.14
CA ASP A 68 -13.14 -9.37 -20.69
C ASP A 68 -12.41 -8.04 -20.40
N VAL A 69 -11.65 -7.98 -19.29
CA VAL A 69 -10.97 -6.76 -18.79
C VAL A 69 -9.61 -7.12 -18.22
N CYS A 70 -8.63 -6.25 -18.47
CA CYS A 70 -7.34 -6.28 -17.81
C CYS A 70 -7.20 -5.10 -16.83
N LEU A 71 -6.89 -5.39 -15.57
CA LEU A 71 -6.57 -4.40 -14.54
C LEU A 71 -5.13 -4.58 -14.10
N THR A 72 -4.41 -3.49 -13.93
CA THR A 72 -2.99 -3.52 -13.57
C THR A 72 -2.69 -2.71 -12.31
N MET A 73 -1.66 -3.13 -11.57
CA MET A 73 -1.09 -2.37 -10.47
C MET A 73 0.45 -2.41 -10.53
N GLY A 74 1.09 -1.31 -10.17
CA GLY A 74 2.56 -1.22 -10.15
C GLY A 74 3.21 -1.57 -11.50
N THR A 75 4.10 -2.55 -11.53
CA THR A 75 4.79 -2.98 -12.76
C THR A 75 3.87 -3.68 -13.77
N GLY A 76 2.67 -4.08 -13.37
CA GLY A 76 1.67 -4.73 -14.23
C GLY A 76 1.29 -3.88 -15.44
N GLU A 77 1.22 -2.56 -15.28
CA GLU A 77 0.96 -1.61 -16.37
C GLU A 77 1.95 -1.77 -17.54
N ARG A 78 3.24 -1.92 -17.23
CA ARG A 78 4.28 -2.14 -18.22
C ARG A 78 4.14 -3.48 -18.95
N ILE A 79 3.74 -4.53 -18.24
CA ILE A 79 3.54 -5.86 -18.82
C ILE A 79 2.34 -5.81 -19.77
N ALA A 80 1.21 -5.26 -19.33
CA ALA A 80 0.00 -5.14 -20.16
C ALA A 80 0.26 -4.32 -21.42
N TYR A 81 1.00 -3.21 -21.32
CA TYR A 81 1.40 -2.41 -22.48
C TYR A 81 2.26 -3.18 -23.48
N LEU A 82 3.25 -3.94 -22.99
CA LEU A 82 4.13 -4.75 -23.84
C LEU A 82 3.43 -5.97 -24.43
N ALA A 83 2.36 -6.43 -23.80
CA ALA A 83 1.48 -7.50 -24.28
C ALA A 83 0.38 -6.99 -25.24
N ASP A 84 0.40 -5.69 -25.56
CA ASP A 84 -0.59 -5.03 -26.45
C ASP A 84 -2.05 -5.21 -25.98
N LEU A 85 -2.27 -5.19 -24.65
CA LEU A 85 -3.60 -5.34 -24.07
C LEU A 85 -4.30 -3.99 -23.90
N ASN A 86 -5.64 -4.03 -23.94
CA ASN A 86 -6.48 -2.96 -23.39
C ASN A 86 -6.53 -3.11 -21.86
N TYR A 87 -6.00 -2.16 -21.12
CA TYR A 87 -5.91 -2.25 -19.66
C TYR A 87 -6.30 -0.96 -18.96
N SER A 88 -6.72 -1.11 -17.73
CA SER A 88 -6.88 0.00 -16.77
C SER A 88 -5.87 -0.16 -15.64
N THR A 89 -5.43 0.95 -15.03
CA THR A 89 -4.42 0.90 -13.96
C THR A 89 -4.98 1.46 -12.65
N LEU A 90 -4.79 0.73 -11.55
CA LEU A 90 -5.06 1.19 -10.20
C LEU A 90 -3.77 1.65 -9.52
N TYR A 91 -3.70 2.94 -9.19
CA TYR A 91 -2.58 3.56 -8.49
C TYR A 91 -2.84 3.61 -6.99
N VAL A 92 -1.83 3.26 -6.20
CA VAL A 92 -1.96 3.12 -4.74
C VAL A 92 -0.99 3.99 -3.93
N GLY A 93 -0.17 4.81 -4.61
CA GLY A 93 0.74 5.74 -3.92
C GLY A 93 1.92 6.18 -4.77
N ARG A 94 3.11 5.68 -4.45
CA ARG A 94 4.42 6.06 -5.01
C ARG A 94 4.50 6.02 -6.54
N ASP A 95 3.74 5.14 -7.16
CA ASP A 95 3.65 4.93 -8.61
C ASP A 95 3.13 6.18 -9.35
N ILE A 96 2.27 6.97 -8.72
CA ILE A 96 1.73 8.22 -9.28
C ILE A 96 2.15 9.48 -8.50
N ASP A 97 2.59 9.30 -7.27
CA ASP A 97 3.13 10.37 -6.44
C ASP A 97 4.48 10.86 -6.99
N ALA A 98 5.33 9.91 -7.41
CA ALA A 98 6.59 10.15 -8.09
C ALA A 98 6.67 9.39 -9.42
N PRO A 99 5.87 9.77 -10.45
CA PRO A 99 5.71 8.96 -11.65
C PRO A 99 6.99 8.92 -12.48
N ARG A 100 7.27 7.75 -13.04
CA ARG A 100 8.49 7.44 -13.81
C ARG A 100 8.64 8.23 -15.10
N PHE A 101 7.56 8.76 -15.67
CA PHE A 101 7.60 9.55 -16.88
C PHE A 101 7.97 11.04 -16.64
N ILE A 102 8.03 11.48 -15.39
CA ILE A 102 8.46 12.83 -15.02
C ILE A 102 9.96 12.83 -14.70
N LYS A 103 10.69 13.76 -15.29
CA LYS A 103 12.12 13.92 -15.02
C LYS A 103 12.34 14.36 -13.57
N ASN A 104 13.25 13.69 -12.87
CA ASN A 104 13.61 13.96 -11.48
C ASN A 104 12.40 13.94 -10.53
N SER A 105 11.42 13.10 -10.85
CA SER A 105 10.24 12.93 -10.01
C SER A 105 10.61 12.39 -8.63
N LYS A 106 10.07 13.00 -7.59
CA LYS A 106 10.33 12.65 -6.19
C LYS A 106 9.05 12.70 -5.36
N GLU A 107 9.02 11.92 -4.31
CA GLU A 107 7.97 12.05 -3.31
C GLU A 107 8.16 13.37 -2.51
N GLU A 108 7.08 13.92 -1.99
CA GLU A 108 7.07 15.19 -1.24
C GLU A 108 8.07 15.23 -0.07
N TRP A 109 8.34 14.07 0.53
CA TRP A 109 9.15 13.93 1.75
C TRP A 109 10.65 13.77 1.49
N PHE A 110 11.08 13.68 0.23
CA PHE A 110 12.47 13.43 -0.15
C PHE A 110 13.03 14.51 -1.07
N ASN A 111 14.34 14.69 -1.01
CA ASN A 111 15.06 15.60 -1.88
C ASN A 111 15.57 14.87 -3.14
N GLU A 112 15.90 13.60 -3.01
CA GLU A 112 16.38 12.79 -4.12
C GLU A 112 15.24 12.33 -5.03
N PRO A 113 15.46 12.31 -6.36
CA PRO A 113 14.54 11.68 -7.28
C PRO A 113 14.40 10.17 -7.00
N LEU A 114 13.17 9.67 -7.02
CA LEU A 114 12.91 8.25 -6.85
C LEU A 114 13.47 7.40 -7.99
N HIS A 115 13.49 7.97 -9.19
CA HIS A 115 13.92 7.28 -10.41
C HIS A 115 14.90 8.12 -11.20
N GLN A 116 16.06 7.54 -11.56
CA GLN A 116 17.05 8.14 -12.44
C GLN A 116 16.92 7.49 -13.83
N LEU A 117 15.88 7.89 -14.57
CA LEU A 117 15.60 7.37 -15.90
C LEU A 117 16.09 8.31 -17.00
N ASN A 118 16.63 7.72 -18.07
CA ASN A 118 16.98 8.48 -19.28
C ASN A 118 15.72 8.91 -20.05
N PHE A 119 15.91 9.67 -21.13
CA PHE A 119 14.80 10.21 -21.90
C PHE A 119 13.93 9.13 -22.56
N LEU A 120 14.54 8.07 -23.10
CA LEU A 120 13.82 6.99 -23.78
C LEU A 120 12.99 6.15 -22.79
N GLU A 121 13.55 5.88 -21.63
CA GLU A 121 12.82 5.19 -20.56
C GLU A 121 11.61 6.01 -20.09
N ARG A 122 11.78 7.31 -19.85
CA ARG A 122 10.65 8.18 -19.49
C ARG A 122 9.59 8.22 -20.58
N LYS A 123 9.99 8.31 -21.86
CA LYS A 123 9.06 8.27 -23.00
C LYS A 123 8.29 6.96 -23.05
N PHE A 124 8.97 5.83 -22.76
CA PHE A 124 8.33 4.51 -22.66
C PHE A 124 7.28 4.50 -21.54
N TYR A 125 7.62 4.92 -20.32
CA TYR A 125 6.66 4.97 -19.21
C TYR A 125 5.51 5.96 -19.44
N LYS A 126 5.77 7.06 -20.17
CA LYS A 126 4.72 7.97 -20.58
C LYS A 126 3.72 7.31 -21.53
N LYS A 127 4.21 6.56 -22.51
CA LYS A 127 3.34 5.79 -23.43
C LYS A 127 2.54 4.72 -22.66
N THR A 128 3.16 3.99 -21.75
CA THR A 128 2.47 3.02 -20.90
C THR A 128 1.30 3.69 -20.16
N PHE A 129 1.55 4.83 -19.53
CA PHE A 129 0.51 5.61 -18.86
C PHE A 129 -0.58 6.08 -19.81
N GLU A 130 -0.22 6.66 -20.95
CA GLU A 130 -1.17 7.24 -21.93
C GLU A 130 -2.04 6.17 -22.64
N ASN A 131 -1.60 4.92 -22.69
CA ASN A 131 -2.35 3.81 -23.31
C ASN A 131 -3.35 3.15 -22.37
N ALA A 132 -3.33 3.43 -21.09
CA ALA A 132 -4.35 2.92 -20.19
C ALA A 132 -5.74 3.49 -20.54
N VAL A 133 -6.73 2.61 -20.65
CA VAL A 133 -8.12 2.99 -20.95
C VAL A 133 -8.72 3.84 -19.83
N ALA A 134 -8.40 3.48 -18.59
CA ALA A 134 -8.80 4.24 -17.41
C ALA A 134 -7.72 4.19 -16.33
N HIS A 135 -7.68 5.26 -15.53
CA HIS A 135 -6.78 5.42 -14.41
C HIS A 135 -7.59 5.49 -13.12
N LEU A 136 -7.40 4.54 -12.22
CA LEU A 136 -8.12 4.47 -10.96
C LEU A 136 -7.17 4.83 -9.81
N ALA A 137 -7.66 5.55 -8.82
CA ALA A 137 -6.87 5.86 -7.62
C ALA A 137 -7.77 6.13 -6.42
N TYR A 138 -7.28 5.75 -5.23
CA TYR A 138 -7.96 6.09 -3.98
C TYR A 138 -7.70 7.55 -3.60
N THR A 139 -8.63 8.13 -2.90
CA THR A 139 -8.74 9.51 -2.38
C THR A 139 -7.51 10.42 -2.59
N TRP A 140 -6.47 10.34 -1.74
CA TRP A 140 -5.33 11.25 -1.81
C TRP A 140 -4.43 10.96 -3.02
N VAL A 141 -4.30 9.69 -3.43
CA VAL A 141 -3.59 9.26 -4.64
C VAL A 141 -4.27 9.86 -5.86
N PHE A 142 -5.60 9.98 -5.85
CA PHE A 142 -6.35 10.63 -6.92
C PHE A 142 -6.01 12.11 -7.07
N GLU A 143 -5.72 12.83 -5.99
CA GLU A 143 -5.29 14.22 -6.05
C GLU A 143 -3.95 14.39 -6.80
N HIS A 144 -3.09 13.37 -6.76
CA HIS A 144 -1.87 13.32 -7.57
C HIS A 144 -2.18 12.90 -9.00
N LEU A 145 -3.00 11.89 -9.21
CA LEU A 145 -3.36 11.36 -10.52
C LEU A 145 -3.99 12.43 -11.43
N LYS A 146 -4.91 13.24 -10.93
CA LYS A 146 -5.58 14.28 -11.73
C LYS A 146 -4.65 15.36 -12.28
N LYS A 147 -3.39 15.42 -11.82
CA LYS A 147 -2.35 16.29 -12.39
C LYS A 147 -1.88 15.81 -13.77
N TYR A 148 -2.08 14.54 -14.07
CA TYR A 148 -1.52 13.86 -15.24
C TYR A 148 -2.57 13.37 -16.23
N THR A 149 -3.79 13.17 -15.80
CA THR A 149 -4.89 12.70 -16.66
C THR A 149 -6.24 13.32 -16.28
N LYS A 150 -7.09 13.49 -17.30
CA LYS A 150 -8.50 13.87 -17.11
C LYS A 150 -9.42 12.64 -17.01
N ASN A 151 -8.92 11.45 -17.38
CA ASN A 151 -9.67 10.19 -17.38
C ASN A 151 -9.47 9.41 -16.07
N GLY A 152 -9.25 10.14 -14.98
CA GLY A 152 -9.08 9.54 -13.66
C GLY A 152 -10.44 9.19 -13.04
N ILE A 153 -10.51 7.99 -12.46
CA ILE A 153 -11.66 7.52 -11.69
C ILE A 153 -11.25 7.47 -10.21
N LYS A 154 -11.97 8.22 -9.40
CA LYS A 154 -11.75 8.20 -7.96
C LYS A 154 -12.41 6.97 -7.36
N MET A 155 -11.63 6.20 -6.63
CA MET A 155 -12.09 5.11 -5.80
C MET A 155 -12.34 5.63 -4.37
N ASP A 156 -13.26 5.00 -3.66
CA ASP A 156 -13.55 5.37 -2.27
C ASP A 156 -12.42 4.89 -1.32
N MET A 157 -12.73 4.06 -0.35
CA MET A 157 -11.76 3.56 0.61
C MET A 157 -11.13 2.26 0.15
N VAL A 158 -9.89 2.03 0.55
CA VAL A 158 -9.20 0.75 0.35
C VAL A 158 -9.97 -0.35 1.08
N PRO A 159 -10.26 -1.49 0.46
CA PRO A 159 -11.01 -2.57 1.10
C PRO A 159 -10.16 -3.30 2.15
N VAL A 160 -10.78 -3.63 3.27
CA VAL A 160 -10.21 -4.49 4.31
C VAL A 160 -11.04 -5.76 4.42
N ASN A 161 -10.40 -6.90 4.53
CA ASN A 161 -11.08 -8.17 4.70
C ASN A 161 -11.64 -8.30 6.15
N PRO A 162 -12.96 -8.25 6.36
CA PRO A 162 -13.57 -8.30 7.68
C PRO A 162 -13.52 -9.70 8.31
N GLU A 163 -13.26 -10.75 7.54
CA GLU A 163 -13.10 -12.10 8.06
C GLU A 163 -11.75 -12.29 8.76
N ILE A 164 -10.73 -11.55 8.30
CA ILE A 164 -9.39 -11.56 8.89
C ILE A 164 -9.30 -10.53 10.00
N PHE A 165 -9.68 -9.28 9.70
CA PHE A 165 -9.57 -8.15 10.62
C PHE A 165 -10.89 -7.94 11.36
N GLN A 166 -11.07 -8.66 12.45
CA GLN A 166 -12.22 -8.57 13.34
C GLN A 166 -11.76 -8.62 14.81
N PRO A 167 -12.58 -8.17 15.75
CA PRO A 167 -12.24 -8.23 17.15
C PRO A 167 -12.08 -9.68 17.63
N ASP A 168 -10.98 -9.96 18.31
CA ASP A 168 -10.76 -11.21 19.03
C ASP A 168 -10.98 -10.98 20.52
N LEU A 169 -12.09 -11.50 21.05
CA LEU A 169 -12.47 -11.34 22.45
C LEU A 169 -11.50 -12.03 23.42
N GLU A 170 -10.83 -13.08 22.99
CA GLU A 170 -9.86 -13.78 23.86
C GLU A 170 -8.55 -12.97 23.92
N ALA A 171 -8.12 -12.39 22.81
CA ALA A 171 -6.96 -11.48 22.82
C ALA A 171 -7.19 -10.26 23.69
N LEU A 172 -8.42 -9.74 23.73
CA LEU A 172 -8.79 -8.59 24.58
C LEU A 172 -8.74 -8.90 26.08
N LYS A 173 -8.86 -10.15 26.49
CA LYS A 173 -8.78 -10.59 27.90
C LYS A 173 -7.34 -10.78 28.38
N GLN A 174 -6.35 -10.79 27.48
CA GLN A 174 -4.95 -10.97 27.87
C GLN A 174 -4.48 -9.81 28.75
N LYS A 175 -4.03 -10.14 29.95
CA LYS A 175 -3.45 -9.14 30.87
C LYS A 175 -2.08 -8.72 30.36
N LYS A 176 -1.90 -7.43 30.12
CA LYS A 176 -0.63 -6.81 29.71
C LYS A 176 -0.04 -6.03 30.88
N GLU A 177 1.28 -5.97 30.92
CA GLU A 177 1.99 -5.19 31.93
C GLU A 177 1.99 -3.70 31.58
N LYS A 178 2.03 -3.38 30.28
CA LYS A 178 2.09 -2.02 29.75
C LYS A 178 1.06 -1.78 28.67
N PHE A 179 0.67 -0.52 28.51
CA PHE A 179 -0.11 -0.09 27.36
C PHE A 179 0.71 -0.30 26.08
N THR A 180 0.15 -1.02 25.13
CA THR A 180 0.87 -1.46 23.93
C THR A 180 0.29 -0.82 22.68
N PHE A 181 1.13 -0.08 21.95
CA PHE A 181 0.83 0.36 20.61
C PHE A 181 1.33 -0.65 19.57
N PHE A 182 0.59 -0.81 18.50
CA PHE A 182 1.04 -1.55 17.32
C PHE A 182 1.25 -0.61 16.13
N SER A 183 2.42 -0.68 15.52
CA SER A 183 2.82 0.11 14.35
C SER A 183 3.25 -0.82 13.21
N PRO A 184 2.31 -1.32 12.38
CA PRO A 184 2.61 -2.27 11.32
C PRO A 184 3.12 -1.63 10.03
N GLN A 185 3.10 -0.30 9.95
CA GLN A 185 3.45 0.41 8.73
C GLN A 185 4.96 0.43 8.47
N ARG A 186 5.30 0.63 7.20
CA ARG A 186 6.67 0.85 6.76
C ARG A 186 7.34 1.98 7.57
N MET A 187 8.56 1.73 8.04
CA MET A 187 9.35 2.74 8.74
C MET A 187 9.94 3.74 7.75
N GLY A 188 9.94 5.01 8.12
CA GLY A 188 10.51 6.07 7.31
C GLY A 188 9.72 7.38 7.36
N ARG A 189 10.23 8.41 6.67
CA ARG A 189 9.60 9.73 6.62
C ARG A 189 8.16 9.72 6.08
N PRO A 190 7.82 9.01 4.99
CA PRO A 190 6.46 9.06 4.45
C PRO A 190 5.39 8.61 5.44
N LYS A 191 5.76 7.78 6.40
CA LYS A 191 4.85 7.28 7.44
C LYS A 191 4.99 8.03 8.76
N GLY A 192 6.01 8.90 8.89
CA GLY A 192 6.22 9.72 10.07
C GLY A 192 6.84 8.98 11.25
N THR A 193 7.56 7.88 11.02
CA THR A 193 8.28 7.16 12.09
C THR A 193 9.23 8.07 12.86
N ASP A 194 9.90 8.98 12.15
CA ASP A 194 10.78 9.99 12.75
C ASP A 194 10.03 10.96 13.65
N LEU A 195 8.78 11.29 13.35
CA LEU A 195 7.93 12.14 14.19
C LEU A 195 7.48 11.40 15.44
N ILE A 196 7.04 10.15 15.29
CA ILE A 196 6.67 9.30 16.41
C ILE A 196 7.84 9.23 17.39
N TRP A 197 9.04 8.85 16.91
CA TRP A 197 10.20 8.65 17.76
C TRP A 197 10.68 9.94 18.45
N LYS A 198 10.57 11.09 17.79
CA LYS A 198 10.85 12.39 18.40
C LYS A 198 9.84 12.77 19.49
N ALA A 199 8.62 12.28 19.41
CA ALA A 199 7.59 12.56 20.41
C ALA A 199 7.72 11.67 21.67
N LEU A 200 8.30 10.47 21.58
CA LEU A 200 8.35 9.52 22.68
C LEU A 200 9.01 10.07 23.95
N PRO A 201 10.13 10.83 23.91
CA PRO A 201 10.74 11.42 25.10
C PRO A 201 9.84 12.42 25.83
N LEU A 202 8.80 12.95 25.17
CA LEU A 202 7.84 13.87 25.75
C LEU A 202 6.72 13.15 26.52
N CYS A 203 6.57 11.85 26.30
CA CYS A 203 5.56 11.04 26.96
C CYS A 203 6.00 10.63 28.36
N LYS A 204 5.16 10.89 29.37
CA LYS A 204 5.43 10.57 30.78
C LYS A 204 4.92 9.19 31.21
N SER A 205 4.00 8.61 30.43
CA SER A 205 3.40 7.30 30.72
C SER A 205 4.34 6.16 30.33
N ASP A 206 4.22 5.02 31.01
CA ASP A 206 4.91 3.81 30.64
C ASP A 206 4.11 3.03 29.59
N PHE A 207 4.71 2.75 28.46
CA PHE A 207 4.11 2.03 27.34
C PHE A 207 5.19 1.37 26.47
N GLU A 208 4.76 0.48 25.59
CA GLU A 208 5.62 -0.08 24.54
C GLU A 208 5.00 0.11 23.16
N ILE A 209 5.85 0.08 22.14
CA ILE A 209 5.46 0.10 20.73
C ILE A 209 6.01 -1.16 20.07
N ILE A 210 5.13 -2.01 19.56
CA ILE A 210 5.50 -3.09 18.66
C ILE A 210 5.53 -2.53 17.25
N GLN A 211 6.74 -2.37 16.70
CA GLN A 211 6.98 -1.82 15.37
C GLN A 211 7.43 -2.92 14.43
N VAL A 212 6.74 -3.11 13.30
CA VAL A 212 7.22 -4.01 12.25
C VAL A 212 8.47 -3.42 11.61
N GLU A 213 9.54 -4.19 11.56
CA GLU A 213 10.79 -3.79 10.92
C GLU A 213 10.69 -3.93 9.42
N TRP A 214 10.10 -2.91 8.80
CA TRP A 214 9.93 -2.86 7.36
C TRP A 214 10.41 -1.51 6.82
N TYR A 215 11.38 -1.55 5.92
CA TYR A 215 11.92 -0.39 5.23
C TYR A 215 11.73 -0.53 3.73
N ASP A 216 11.51 0.59 3.06
CA ASP A 216 11.66 0.71 1.63
C ASP A 216 12.91 1.57 1.39
N VAL A 217 13.86 1.06 0.64
CA VAL A 217 15.13 1.72 0.37
C VAL A 217 15.38 1.70 -1.13
N SER A 218 14.94 2.77 -1.79
CA SER A 218 15.10 2.95 -3.24
C SER A 218 16.11 4.07 -3.58
N THR A 219 16.45 4.91 -2.59
CA THR A 219 17.38 6.04 -2.75
C THR A 219 18.43 6.04 -1.63
N ASN A 220 19.52 6.80 -1.83
CA ASN A 220 20.53 6.96 -0.78
C ASN A 220 19.96 7.70 0.42
N GLU A 221 19.10 8.69 0.21
CA GLU A 221 18.45 9.43 1.29
C GLU A 221 17.60 8.49 2.16
N GLU A 222 16.86 7.54 1.57
CA GLU A 222 16.11 6.53 2.33
C GLU A 222 17.03 5.59 3.11
N LEU A 223 18.18 5.23 2.54
CA LEU A 223 19.17 4.41 3.24
C LEU A 223 19.74 5.13 4.47
N GLU A 224 20.07 6.40 4.36
CA GLU A 224 20.56 7.20 5.50
C GLU A 224 19.47 7.36 6.58
N ILE A 225 18.23 7.59 6.19
CA ILE A 225 17.11 7.64 7.13
C ILE A 225 16.95 6.30 7.86
N LYS A 226 17.06 5.18 7.15
CA LYS A 226 17.01 3.85 7.77
C LYS A 226 18.11 3.71 8.83
N LYS A 227 19.37 4.08 8.49
CA LYS A 227 20.50 4.02 9.43
C LYS A 227 20.24 4.89 10.67
N GLU A 228 19.73 6.11 10.46
CA GLU A 228 19.40 7.02 11.55
C GLU A 228 18.33 6.44 12.46
N LEU A 229 17.23 5.91 11.89
CA LEU A 229 16.15 5.30 12.67
C LEU A 229 16.63 4.11 13.50
N ILE A 230 17.49 3.25 12.94
CA ILE A 230 18.08 2.13 13.69
C ILE A 230 18.93 2.64 14.85
N LYS A 231 19.78 3.65 14.60
CA LYS A 231 20.68 4.24 15.60
C LYS A 231 19.93 4.95 16.73
N THR A 232 18.86 5.65 16.41
CA THR A 232 18.09 6.49 17.33
C THR A 232 16.85 5.81 17.90
N LYS A 233 16.72 4.49 17.73
CA LYS A 233 15.58 3.72 18.20
C LYS A 233 15.33 3.93 19.69
N PRO A 234 14.16 4.47 20.09
CA PRO A 234 13.82 4.64 21.49
C PRO A 234 13.67 3.29 22.24
N PRO A 235 13.96 3.26 23.55
CA PRO A 235 13.87 2.03 24.33
C PRO A 235 12.45 1.44 24.39
N GLN A 236 11.42 2.27 24.27
CA GLN A 236 10.02 1.83 24.24
C GLN A 236 9.66 1.07 22.96
N VAL A 237 10.48 1.15 21.90
CA VAL A 237 10.21 0.53 20.60
C VAL A 237 10.82 -0.86 20.55
N LYS A 238 9.96 -1.86 20.36
CA LYS A 238 10.32 -3.25 20.13
C LYS A 238 10.12 -3.56 18.64
N LEU A 239 11.22 -3.78 17.92
CA LEU A 239 11.16 -4.19 16.52
C LEU A 239 10.80 -5.67 16.43
N VAL A 240 9.88 -5.98 15.52
CA VAL A 240 9.51 -7.35 15.16
C VAL A 240 9.71 -7.56 13.66
N PRO A 241 10.08 -8.77 13.22
CA PRO A 241 10.21 -9.07 11.80
C PRO A 241 8.92 -8.82 11.02
N MET A 242 9.01 -8.84 9.69
CA MET A 242 7.82 -8.80 8.83
C MET A 242 6.82 -9.88 9.25
N ILE A 243 5.60 -9.45 9.51
CA ILE A 243 4.51 -10.30 9.97
C ILE A 243 3.75 -10.80 8.74
N LYS A 244 3.43 -12.09 8.70
CA LYS A 244 2.58 -12.63 7.66
C LYS A 244 1.18 -12.04 7.74
N ARG A 245 0.52 -11.90 6.61
CA ARG A 245 -0.82 -11.30 6.52
C ARG A 245 -1.83 -12.00 7.42
N GLU A 246 -1.80 -13.32 7.48
CA GLU A 246 -2.65 -14.17 8.32
C GLU A 246 -2.46 -13.93 9.82
N ASP A 247 -1.26 -13.53 10.25
CA ASP A 247 -0.92 -13.27 11.65
C ASP A 247 -1.17 -11.81 12.08
N MET A 248 -1.35 -10.88 11.13
CA MET A 248 -1.48 -9.45 11.41
C MET A 248 -2.62 -9.14 12.37
N ALA A 249 -3.78 -9.80 12.21
CA ALA A 249 -4.95 -9.57 13.05
C ALA A 249 -4.68 -9.85 14.53
N ARG A 250 -3.82 -10.82 14.85
CA ARG A 250 -3.41 -11.14 16.24
C ARG A 250 -2.68 -9.96 16.87
N TYR A 251 -1.78 -9.30 16.14
CA TYR A 251 -1.06 -8.13 16.63
C TYR A 251 -1.98 -6.93 16.81
N TYR A 252 -2.91 -6.69 15.86
CA TYR A 252 -3.94 -5.68 16.05
C TYR A 252 -4.77 -5.95 17.30
N ASN A 253 -5.23 -7.19 17.48
CA ASN A 253 -6.04 -7.56 18.62
C ASN A 253 -5.29 -7.56 19.95
N TYR A 254 -3.99 -7.88 19.93
CA TYR A 254 -3.14 -7.78 21.10
C TYR A 254 -2.90 -6.33 21.55
N ALA A 255 -2.73 -5.39 20.63
CA ALA A 255 -2.46 -3.97 20.95
C ALA A 255 -3.66 -3.30 21.64
N ASP A 256 -3.39 -2.23 22.38
CA ASP A 256 -4.41 -1.35 22.96
C ASP A 256 -4.81 -0.27 21.96
N ALA A 257 -3.86 0.18 21.14
CA ALA A 257 -4.09 1.16 20.09
C ALA A 257 -3.13 0.91 18.90
N VAL A 258 -3.47 1.48 17.76
CA VAL A 258 -2.69 1.39 16.52
C VAL A 258 -2.07 2.75 16.21
N LEU A 259 -0.80 2.76 15.86
CA LEU A 259 -0.12 3.93 15.31
C LEU A 259 -0.24 3.90 13.78
N GLY A 260 -1.05 4.79 13.26
CA GLY A 260 -1.24 5.01 11.83
C GLY A 260 -0.23 6.01 11.25
N ASN A 261 -0.54 6.52 10.06
CA ASN A 261 0.32 7.43 9.33
C ASN A 261 0.33 8.85 9.97
N MET A 262 1.53 9.36 10.29
CA MET A 262 1.70 10.67 10.94
C MET A 262 2.06 11.80 9.96
N ARG A 263 2.03 11.58 8.64
CA ARG A 263 2.35 12.63 7.66
C ARG A 263 1.33 12.81 6.55
N ILE A 264 0.89 11.73 5.91
CA ILE A 264 0.00 11.82 4.75
C ILE A 264 -1.40 12.26 5.16
N GLY A 265 -1.89 11.76 6.30
CA GLY A 265 -3.18 12.19 6.86
C GLY A 265 -4.40 11.62 6.14
N THR A 266 -4.27 10.43 5.57
CA THR A 266 -5.37 9.67 4.96
C THR A 266 -5.52 8.32 5.62
N TYR A 267 -6.70 7.73 5.53
CA TYR A 267 -6.91 6.34 5.94
C TYR A 267 -6.40 5.40 4.85
N ALA A 268 -5.46 4.54 5.23
CA ALA A 268 -4.94 3.46 4.40
C ALA A 268 -5.26 2.11 5.06
N LEU A 269 -4.68 1.02 4.57
CA LEU A 269 -4.95 -0.33 5.10
C LEU A 269 -4.72 -0.44 6.61
N VAL A 270 -3.62 0.08 7.12
CA VAL A 270 -3.24 -0.02 8.54
C VAL A 270 -4.31 0.55 9.46
N GLU A 271 -4.79 1.73 9.13
CA GLU A 271 -5.80 2.42 9.92
C GLU A 271 -7.15 1.68 9.88
N LEU A 272 -7.55 1.26 8.69
CA LEU A 272 -8.82 0.56 8.48
C LEU A 272 -8.82 -0.84 9.11
N GLU A 273 -7.70 -1.54 9.08
CA GLU A 273 -7.53 -2.83 9.76
C GLU A 273 -7.62 -2.67 11.27
N GLY A 274 -6.98 -1.64 11.82
CA GLY A 274 -7.08 -1.31 13.23
C GLY A 274 -8.51 -1.01 13.66
N ILE A 275 -9.23 -0.19 12.87
CA ILE A 275 -10.64 0.15 13.10
C ILE A 275 -11.52 -1.11 13.04
N ASN A 276 -11.31 -2.00 12.06
CA ASN A 276 -12.06 -3.25 11.96
C ASN A 276 -11.84 -4.17 13.16
N CYS A 277 -10.61 -4.18 13.71
CA CYS A 277 -10.31 -4.86 14.97
C CYS A 277 -10.82 -4.10 16.21
N LYS A 278 -11.61 -3.03 16.04
CA LYS A 278 -12.13 -2.14 17.11
C LYS A 278 -11.03 -1.55 17.99
N LYS A 279 -9.88 -1.21 17.39
CA LYS A 279 -8.81 -0.53 18.10
C LYS A 279 -8.82 0.96 17.83
N PRO A 280 -8.56 1.79 18.86
CA PRO A 280 -8.26 3.20 18.65
C PRO A 280 -7.07 3.34 17.70
N VAL A 281 -7.18 4.28 16.75
CA VAL A 281 -6.11 4.57 15.80
C VAL A 281 -5.62 5.99 16.04
N LEU A 282 -4.34 6.12 16.34
CA LEU A 282 -3.68 7.41 16.48
C LEU A 282 -2.95 7.73 15.18
N GLN A 283 -3.39 8.79 14.49
CA GLN A 283 -2.79 9.23 13.23
C GLN A 283 -2.92 10.74 13.03
N TYR A 284 -2.10 11.28 12.14
CA TYR A 284 -2.32 12.62 11.62
C TYR A 284 -3.51 12.61 10.65
N THR A 285 -4.40 13.57 10.77
CA THR A 285 -5.50 13.75 9.83
C THR A 285 -5.33 15.04 9.06
N ASN A 286 -5.22 14.95 7.74
CA ASN A 286 -5.14 16.12 6.89
C ASN A 286 -6.53 16.71 6.66
N LYS A 287 -6.77 17.92 7.16
CA LYS A 287 -8.07 18.61 7.02
C LYS A 287 -8.51 18.83 5.56
N LYS A 288 -7.58 18.81 4.60
CA LYS A 288 -7.90 18.89 3.17
C LYS A 288 -8.40 17.57 2.60
N MET A 289 -8.14 16.46 3.28
CA MET A 289 -8.62 15.14 2.94
C MET A 289 -10.04 14.97 3.48
N LYS A 290 -11.02 15.49 2.78
CA LYS A 290 -12.42 15.18 3.06
C LYS A 290 -12.63 13.70 2.83
N ILE A 291 -12.87 12.97 3.93
CA ILE A 291 -13.25 11.57 3.84
C ILE A 291 -14.68 11.55 3.34
N PHE A 292 -14.88 11.12 2.11
CA PHE A 292 -16.20 10.96 1.52
C PHE A 292 -16.85 9.66 2.03
N ALA A 293 -17.37 9.71 3.24
CA ALA A 293 -18.50 8.87 3.60
C ALA A 293 -19.75 9.76 3.42
N GLY A 294 -20.26 9.86 2.19
CA GLY A 294 -21.46 10.60 1.80
C GLY A 294 -21.69 11.90 2.59
N GLU A 295 -21.50 13.06 1.99
CA GLU A 295 -21.82 14.43 2.42
C GLU A 295 -21.69 14.82 3.92
N LYS A 296 -21.28 13.93 4.81
CA LYS A 296 -21.08 14.21 6.23
C LYS A 296 -19.59 14.39 6.52
N GLU A 297 -19.22 15.58 6.97
CA GLU A 297 -17.92 15.81 7.59
C GLU A 297 -17.81 14.90 8.83
N LEU A 298 -16.79 14.03 8.86
CA LEU A 298 -16.40 13.42 10.12
C LEU A 298 -15.78 14.52 10.99
N HIS A 299 -16.56 15.05 11.92
CA HIS A 299 -16.02 15.84 13.01
C HIS A 299 -15.29 14.87 13.96
N ILE A 300 -13.98 14.90 13.93
CA ILE A 300 -13.10 14.21 14.89
C ILE A 300 -12.73 15.22 15.95
#